data_27cd9d72f2c34972caeef294e3fb1346
#
_entry.id   27cd9d72f2c34972caeef294e3fb1346
#
_cell.length_a   1.000
_cell.length_b   1.000
_cell.length_c   1.000
_cell.angle_alpha   90.00
_cell.angle_beta   90.00
_cell.angle_gamma   90.00
#
_symmetry.space_group_name_H-M   'P 1'
#
loop_
_entity.id
_entity.type
_entity.pdbx_description
1 polymer ?
#
loop_
_entity_poly.entity_id
_entity_poly.type
_entity_poly.pdbx_seq_one_letter_code
_entity_poly.pdbx_strand_id
1 'polypeptide(L)'
;MQQTTRYVKEYRDEVTEEEKAAISAVLDYERLAQIYDPRISDPVKGTFKWKPSKKELKNYFVVWLKQFAKHPFVYVKATVNQNYYLLYPFTANAIFYVNRIADSTRQPNQSEVVEALKWHDVEPIASLKSPLRAFDNLCFYLPVLNLLSHPAFYVLLLIWLSVFAFYRKRFLWLLVSVPIWLSAVIVVLAPVIQGHPRYAFPIIYSMPVMLAYFLYLGKAEKTNG
;
A
#
# COMPACT_ATOMS: atom_id res chain seq x y z
N MET A 1 8.91 0.34 -11.54
CA MET A 1 10.00 -0.59 -11.12
C MET A 1 9.52 -2.05 -11.08
N GLN A 2 8.55 -2.43 -10.25
CA GLN A 2 8.06 -3.83 -10.18
C GLN A 2 7.54 -4.37 -11.52
N GLN A 3 6.84 -3.54 -12.28
CA GLN A 3 6.34 -3.91 -13.61
C GLN A 3 7.50 -4.23 -14.55
N THR A 4 8.53 -3.36 -14.62
CA THR A 4 9.74 -3.58 -15.42
C THR A 4 10.46 -4.87 -14.99
N THR A 5 10.60 -5.07 -13.67
CA THR A 5 11.29 -6.25 -13.14
C THR A 5 10.55 -7.54 -13.49
N ARG A 6 9.23 -7.53 -13.41
CA ARG A 6 8.41 -8.66 -13.86
C ARG A 6 8.54 -8.90 -15.36
N TYR A 7 8.54 -7.82 -16.15
CA TYR A 7 8.75 -7.92 -17.60
C TYR A 7 10.09 -8.58 -17.91
N VAL A 8 11.18 -8.09 -17.33
CA VAL A 8 12.52 -8.67 -17.50
C VAL A 8 12.57 -10.14 -17.05
N LYS A 9 11.81 -10.53 -16.02
CA LYS A 9 11.74 -11.91 -15.57
C LYS A 9 11.00 -12.83 -16.54
N GLU A 10 9.86 -12.37 -17.07
CA GLU A 10 8.95 -13.20 -17.89
C GLU A 10 9.31 -13.14 -19.39
N TYR A 11 9.92 -12.06 -19.89
CA TYR A 11 10.17 -11.77 -21.30
C TYR A 11 11.61 -11.30 -21.56
N ARG A 12 12.58 -11.90 -20.88
CA ARG A 12 13.99 -11.48 -20.96
C ARG A 12 14.52 -11.49 -22.40
N ASP A 13 14.15 -12.52 -23.18
CA ASP A 13 14.61 -12.72 -24.55
C ASP A 13 14.00 -11.70 -25.54
N GLU A 14 12.95 -11.00 -25.14
CA GLU A 14 12.31 -9.96 -25.93
C GLU A 14 12.81 -8.55 -25.61
N VAL A 15 13.68 -8.40 -24.61
CA VAL A 15 14.28 -7.12 -24.23
C VAL A 15 15.39 -6.79 -25.23
N THR A 16 15.23 -5.69 -25.97
CA THR A 16 16.25 -5.22 -26.90
C THR A 16 17.45 -4.62 -26.15
N GLU A 17 18.62 -4.53 -26.81
CA GLU A 17 19.81 -3.91 -26.23
C GLU A 17 19.57 -2.44 -25.86
N GLU A 18 18.76 -1.71 -26.63
CA GLU A 18 18.36 -0.32 -26.29
C GLU A 18 17.53 -0.26 -25.01
N GLU A 19 16.56 -1.17 -24.87
CA GLU A 19 15.74 -1.27 -23.68
C GLU A 19 16.57 -1.67 -22.46
N LYS A 20 17.47 -2.64 -22.61
CA LYS A 20 18.42 -3.06 -21.60
C LYS A 20 19.30 -1.89 -21.14
N ALA A 21 19.84 -1.12 -22.07
CA ALA A 21 20.66 0.05 -21.75
C ALA A 21 19.86 1.11 -20.97
N ALA A 22 18.62 1.40 -21.39
CA ALA A 22 17.76 2.36 -20.72
C ALA A 22 17.37 1.91 -19.31
N ILE A 23 17.06 0.62 -19.11
CA ILE A 23 16.77 0.05 -17.80
C ILE A 23 18.03 0.08 -16.93
N SER A 24 19.19 -0.31 -17.48
CA SER A 24 20.48 -0.35 -16.80
C SER A 24 20.96 1.03 -16.34
N ALA A 25 20.52 2.11 -16.98
CA ALA A 25 20.82 3.47 -16.55
C ALA A 25 20.14 3.82 -15.22
N VAL A 26 19.04 3.17 -14.87
CA VAL A 26 18.22 3.50 -13.69
C VAL A 26 18.21 2.40 -12.65
N LEU A 27 18.23 1.13 -13.06
CA LEU A 27 18.16 -0.06 -12.21
C LEU A 27 19.34 -1.01 -12.51
N ASP A 28 19.63 -1.95 -11.63
CA ASP A 28 20.60 -3.03 -11.89
C ASP A 28 19.94 -4.15 -12.68
N TYR A 29 19.94 -4.03 -14.01
CA TYR A 29 19.24 -4.93 -14.94
C TYR A 29 19.55 -6.41 -14.69
N GLU A 30 20.81 -6.75 -14.46
CA GLU A 30 21.24 -8.16 -14.37
C GLU A 30 20.65 -8.87 -13.14
N ARG A 31 20.40 -8.12 -12.09
CA ARG A 31 19.83 -8.64 -10.85
C ARG A 31 18.30 -8.69 -10.84
N LEU A 32 17.61 -7.89 -11.68
CA LEU A 32 16.16 -7.70 -11.60
C LEU A 32 15.38 -9.02 -11.61
N ALA A 33 15.67 -9.92 -12.55
CA ALA A 33 14.93 -11.19 -12.68
C ALA A 33 15.05 -12.08 -11.43
N GLN A 34 16.21 -12.05 -10.78
CA GLN A 34 16.52 -12.89 -9.61
C GLN A 34 15.87 -12.36 -8.33
N ILE A 35 15.85 -11.03 -8.16
CA ILE A 35 15.35 -10.39 -6.93
C ILE A 35 13.85 -10.09 -6.98
N TYR A 36 13.18 -10.41 -8.08
CA TYR A 36 11.75 -10.13 -8.22
C TYR A 36 10.91 -10.94 -7.22
N ASP A 37 10.33 -10.26 -6.25
CA ASP A 37 9.24 -10.76 -5.42
C ASP A 37 7.97 -9.96 -5.72
N PRO A 38 6.85 -10.61 -6.10
CA PRO A 38 5.60 -9.92 -6.43
C PRO A 38 4.98 -9.18 -5.24
N ARG A 39 5.42 -9.49 -4.01
CA ARG A 39 4.87 -8.94 -2.77
C ARG A 39 5.70 -7.78 -2.21
N ILE A 40 7.01 -7.74 -2.51
CA ILE A 40 7.96 -6.82 -1.87
C ILE A 40 8.71 -6.05 -2.94
N SER A 41 8.59 -4.71 -2.94
CA SER A 41 9.30 -3.85 -3.90
C SER A 41 10.69 -3.41 -3.41
N ASP A 42 11.02 -3.59 -2.14
CA ASP A 42 12.25 -3.07 -1.56
C ASP A 42 13.53 -3.66 -2.17
N PRO A 43 13.62 -4.97 -2.50
CA PRO A 43 14.78 -5.48 -3.21
C PRO A 43 15.01 -4.79 -4.56
N VAL A 44 13.92 -4.53 -5.29
CA VAL A 44 14.00 -3.81 -6.59
C VAL A 44 14.34 -2.35 -6.40
N LYS A 45 13.78 -1.67 -5.40
CA LYS A 45 14.14 -0.28 -5.05
C LYS A 45 15.62 -0.17 -4.68
N GLY A 46 16.16 -1.17 -4.00
CA GLY A 46 17.59 -1.22 -3.64
C GLY A 46 18.54 -1.24 -4.83
N THR A 47 18.05 -1.56 -6.04
CA THR A 47 18.84 -1.48 -7.28
C THR A 47 18.78 -0.13 -7.96
N PHE A 48 17.97 0.80 -7.45
CA PHE A 48 17.85 2.15 -8.04
C PHE A 48 19.16 2.90 -7.92
N LYS A 49 19.70 3.33 -9.06
CA LYS A 49 20.97 4.06 -9.10
C LYS A 49 20.83 5.46 -8.53
N TRP A 50 21.81 5.88 -7.76
CA TRP A 50 21.80 7.19 -7.13
C TRP A 50 21.89 8.31 -8.19
N LYS A 51 20.88 9.20 -8.20
CA LYS A 51 20.82 10.39 -9.06
C LYS A 51 20.91 10.10 -10.59
N PRO A 52 20.05 9.28 -11.17
CA PRO A 52 19.98 9.22 -12.63
C PRO A 52 19.65 10.61 -13.21
N SER A 53 20.19 10.92 -14.37
CA SER A 53 19.92 12.17 -15.06
C SER A 53 18.47 12.24 -15.55
N LYS A 54 17.96 13.45 -15.81
CA LYS A 54 16.62 13.64 -16.37
C LYS A 54 16.45 12.91 -17.72
N LYS A 55 17.51 12.82 -18.52
CA LYS A 55 17.52 12.11 -19.82
C LYS A 55 17.39 10.60 -19.61
N GLU A 56 18.11 10.03 -18.68
CA GLU A 56 18.04 8.59 -18.34
C GLU A 56 16.68 8.22 -17.81
N LEU A 57 16.11 9.01 -16.90
CA LEU A 57 14.74 8.79 -16.41
C LEU A 57 13.70 8.87 -17.53
N LYS A 58 13.83 9.84 -18.45
CA LYS A 58 12.93 9.95 -19.60
C LYS A 58 13.04 8.72 -20.51
N ASN A 59 14.25 8.28 -20.82
CA ASN A 59 14.48 7.10 -21.66
C ASN A 59 13.91 5.83 -20.99
N TYR A 60 14.17 5.64 -19.70
CA TYR A 60 13.59 4.55 -18.92
C TYR A 60 12.05 4.57 -18.97
N PHE A 61 11.42 5.75 -18.84
CA PHE A 61 9.98 5.86 -18.89
C PHE A 61 9.40 5.58 -20.28
N VAL A 62 10.10 5.99 -21.34
CA VAL A 62 9.72 5.64 -22.72
C VAL A 62 9.78 4.13 -22.94
N VAL A 63 10.84 3.47 -22.47
CA VAL A 63 10.97 2.01 -22.53
C VAL A 63 9.88 1.34 -21.72
N TRP A 64 9.58 1.84 -20.52
CA TRP A 64 8.50 1.35 -19.66
C TRP A 64 7.15 1.38 -20.39
N LEU A 65 6.83 2.47 -21.11
CA LEU A 65 5.60 2.60 -21.90
C LEU A 65 5.59 1.65 -23.10
N LYS A 66 6.71 1.48 -23.81
CA LYS A 66 6.84 0.54 -24.93
C LYS A 66 6.59 -0.90 -24.48
N GLN A 67 7.22 -1.31 -23.40
CA GLN A 67 7.03 -2.64 -22.80
C GLN A 67 5.60 -2.85 -22.29
N PHE A 68 5.00 -1.82 -21.69
CA PHE A 68 3.58 -1.85 -21.30
C PHE A 68 2.68 -2.07 -22.51
N ALA A 69 2.90 -1.35 -23.63
CA ALA A 69 2.10 -1.50 -24.84
C ALA A 69 2.26 -2.90 -25.47
N LYS A 70 3.44 -3.51 -25.35
CA LYS A 70 3.74 -4.85 -25.86
C LYS A 70 3.10 -5.96 -25.02
N HIS A 71 3.20 -5.86 -23.68
CA HIS A 71 2.68 -6.86 -22.74
C HIS A 71 1.94 -6.22 -21.55
N PRO A 72 0.75 -5.62 -21.77
CA PRO A 72 0.04 -4.87 -20.73
C PRO A 72 -0.34 -5.73 -19.51
N PHE A 73 -0.67 -7.01 -19.72
CA PHE A 73 -1.06 -7.91 -18.64
C PHE A 73 0.05 -8.17 -17.62
N VAL A 74 1.32 -8.12 -18.02
CA VAL A 74 2.46 -8.27 -17.09
C VAL A 74 2.46 -7.13 -16.09
N TYR A 75 2.22 -5.92 -16.58
CA TYR A 75 2.17 -4.70 -15.77
C TYR A 75 0.97 -4.69 -14.82
N VAL A 76 -0.20 -5.05 -15.35
CA VAL A 76 -1.42 -5.19 -14.55
C VAL A 76 -1.23 -6.23 -13.46
N LYS A 77 -0.72 -7.42 -13.80
CA LYS A 77 -0.43 -8.48 -12.81
C LYS A 77 0.57 -8.03 -11.73
N ALA A 78 1.65 -7.31 -12.12
CA ALA A 78 2.60 -6.80 -11.14
C ALA A 78 1.95 -5.83 -10.16
N THR A 79 1.10 -4.92 -10.65
CA THR A 79 0.38 -3.94 -9.84
C THR A 79 -0.68 -4.62 -8.95
N VAL A 80 -1.46 -5.54 -9.52
CA VAL A 80 -2.49 -6.28 -8.78
C VAL A 80 -1.86 -7.11 -7.66
N ASN A 81 -0.78 -7.83 -7.95
CA ASN A 81 -0.11 -8.66 -6.94
C ASN A 81 0.38 -7.86 -5.72
N GLN A 82 0.77 -6.60 -5.90
CA GLN A 82 1.17 -5.76 -4.78
C GLN A 82 -0.01 -5.20 -3.98
N ASN A 83 -1.14 -4.96 -4.65
CA ASN A 83 -2.23 -4.14 -4.12
C ASN A 83 -3.54 -4.88 -3.90
N TYR A 84 -3.63 -6.20 -4.20
CA TYR A 84 -4.90 -6.93 -4.08
C TYR A 84 -5.48 -6.89 -2.67
N TYR A 85 -4.65 -6.76 -1.63
CA TYR A 85 -5.08 -6.64 -0.24
C TYR A 85 -5.95 -5.40 0.05
N LEU A 86 -5.92 -4.41 -0.86
CA LEU A 86 -6.79 -3.23 -0.77
C LEU A 86 -8.22 -3.50 -1.25
N LEU A 87 -8.44 -4.59 -1.98
CA LEU A 87 -9.76 -4.94 -2.53
C LEU A 87 -10.26 -6.30 -2.04
N TYR A 88 -9.37 -7.15 -1.53
CA TYR A 88 -9.71 -8.49 -1.06
C TYR A 88 -9.67 -8.56 0.47
N PRO A 89 -10.84 -8.63 1.15
CA PRO A 89 -10.92 -8.51 2.61
C PRO A 89 -10.52 -9.80 3.36
N PHE A 90 -10.24 -10.90 2.66
CA PHE A 90 -9.87 -12.18 3.28
C PHE A 90 -8.37 -12.46 3.19
N THR A 91 -7.55 -11.42 3.09
CA THR A 91 -6.09 -11.56 3.17
C THR A 91 -5.66 -11.80 4.61
N ALA A 92 -4.46 -12.34 4.80
CA ALA A 92 -3.84 -12.43 6.13
C ALA A 92 -3.37 -11.06 6.68
N ASN A 93 -3.57 -9.99 5.91
CA ASN A 93 -3.06 -8.65 6.22
C ASN A 93 -4.15 -7.84 6.92
N ALA A 94 -4.12 -7.85 8.24
CA ALA A 94 -5.00 -7.06 9.10
C ALA A 94 -4.29 -5.78 9.58
N ILE A 95 -5.08 -4.77 10.00
CA ILE A 95 -4.57 -3.56 10.65
C ILE A 95 -3.92 -3.93 11.98
N PHE A 96 -4.54 -4.83 12.72
CA PHE A 96 -4.03 -5.34 13.97
C PHE A 96 -3.18 -6.58 13.71
N TYR A 97 -1.92 -6.52 14.10
CA TYR A 97 -0.99 -7.64 14.03
C TYR A 97 -0.84 -8.27 15.41
N VAL A 98 -1.46 -9.42 15.60
CA VAL A 98 -1.44 -10.19 16.85
C VAL A 98 -0.03 -10.39 17.43
N ASN A 99 0.96 -10.55 16.57
CA ASN A 99 2.33 -10.83 16.98
C ASN A 99 3.19 -9.58 17.21
N ARG A 100 2.60 -8.38 17.17
CA ARG A 100 3.37 -7.12 17.27
C ARG A 100 3.26 -6.39 18.61
N ILE A 101 2.46 -6.87 19.52
CA ILE A 101 2.60 -6.52 20.93
C ILE A 101 3.75 -7.40 21.46
N ALA A 102 4.96 -7.06 21.05
CA ALA A 102 6.15 -7.84 21.35
C ALA A 102 6.56 -7.69 22.83
N ASP A 103 7.25 -8.71 23.37
CA ASP A 103 7.80 -8.64 24.71
C ASP A 103 9.04 -7.73 24.77
N SER A 104 9.67 -7.49 23.63
CA SER A 104 10.79 -6.57 23.49
C SER A 104 10.67 -5.83 22.16
N THR A 105 10.85 -4.51 22.19
CA THR A 105 10.93 -3.65 21.01
C THR A 105 12.33 -3.66 20.39
N ARG A 106 13.31 -4.25 21.06
CA ARG A 106 14.71 -4.26 20.62
C ARG A 106 14.92 -5.24 19.47
N GLN A 107 15.35 -4.71 18.34
CA GLN A 107 16.02 -5.51 17.31
C GLN A 107 17.51 -5.63 17.68
N PRO A 108 18.15 -6.78 17.46
CA PRO A 108 19.57 -7.00 17.81
C PRO A 108 20.54 -5.95 17.27
N ASN A 109 20.23 -5.38 16.12
CA ASN A 109 21.05 -4.40 15.40
C ASN A 109 20.86 -2.95 15.90
N GLN A 110 19.96 -2.70 16.85
CA GLN A 110 19.70 -1.37 17.41
C GLN A 110 20.37 -1.15 18.77
N SER A 111 21.04 -2.17 19.33
CA SER A 111 21.64 -2.10 20.64
C SER A 111 22.66 -0.95 20.78
N GLU A 112 23.51 -0.76 19.79
CA GLU A 112 24.53 0.31 19.79
C GLU A 112 23.92 1.70 19.75
N VAL A 113 22.86 1.90 18.95
CA VAL A 113 22.16 3.18 18.83
C VAL A 113 21.38 3.49 20.11
N VAL A 114 20.73 2.50 20.70
CA VAL A 114 19.98 2.63 21.96
C VAL A 114 20.92 2.96 23.10
N GLU A 115 22.11 2.32 23.15
CA GLU A 115 23.14 2.58 24.17
C GLU A 115 23.74 3.96 23.99
N ALA A 116 24.08 4.37 22.76
CA ALA A 116 24.62 5.69 22.44
C ALA A 116 23.64 6.82 22.79
N LEU A 117 22.34 6.62 22.60
CA LEU A 117 21.29 7.56 22.93
C LEU A 117 20.82 7.48 24.38
N LYS A 118 21.34 6.54 25.18
CA LYS A 118 20.89 6.24 26.55
C LYS A 118 19.37 6.05 26.64
N TRP A 119 18.78 5.47 25.62
CA TRP A 119 17.36 5.15 25.63
C TRP A 119 17.11 3.97 26.55
N HIS A 120 16.22 4.17 27.51
CA HIS A 120 15.69 3.10 28.33
C HIS A 120 14.35 2.65 27.75
N ASP A 121 14.15 1.33 27.66
CA ASP A 121 12.82 0.79 27.36
C ASP A 121 11.90 1.16 28.53
N VAL A 122 11.05 2.15 28.31
CA VAL A 122 9.98 2.49 29.25
C VAL A 122 8.79 1.64 28.86
N GLU A 123 8.43 0.68 29.69
CA GLU A 123 7.14 -0.01 29.61
C GLU A 123 6.13 0.73 30.52
N PRO A 124 5.55 1.86 30.05
CA PRO A 124 4.75 2.73 30.93
C PRO A 124 3.49 2.05 31.44
N ILE A 125 3.06 0.96 30.78
CA ILE A 125 1.80 0.29 31.11
C ILE A 125 1.96 -1.23 30.90
N ALA A 126 2.96 -1.85 31.54
CA ALA A 126 3.20 -3.29 31.46
C ALA A 126 1.94 -4.12 31.86
N SER A 127 1.13 -3.62 32.79
CA SER A 127 -0.12 -4.25 33.23
C SER A 127 -1.19 -4.34 32.12
N LEU A 128 -1.17 -3.45 31.13
CA LEU A 128 -2.12 -3.48 30.00
C LEU A 128 -1.66 -4.35 28.83
N LYS A 129 -0.43 -4.83 28.82
CA LYS A 129 0.11 -5.61 27.70
C LYS A 129 -0.67 -6.92 27.47
N SER A 130 -1.00 -7.64 28.55
CA SER A 130 -1.78 -8.87 28.46
C SER A 130 -3.22 -8.63 28.00
N PRO A 131 -4.01 -7.70 28.58
CA PRO A 131 -5.36 -7.42 28.11
C PRO A 131 -5.37 -6.84 26.67
N LEU A 132 -4.37 -6.03 26.26
CA LEU A 132 -4.28 -5.54 24.88
C LEU A 132 -4.02 -6.68 23.90
N ARG A 133 -3.17 -7.66 24.24
CA ARG A 133 -2.98 -8.87 23.43
C ARG A 133 -4.26 -9.70 23.31
N ALA A 134 -4.97 -9.88 24.42
CA ALA A 134 -6.23 -10.61 24.43
C ALA A 134 -7.27 -9.92 23.53
N PHE A 135 -7.36 -8.60 23.59
CA PHE A 135 -8.22 -7.80 22.71
C PHE A 135 -7.79 -7.91 21.24
N ASP A 136 -6.50 -7.81 20.94
CA ASP A 136 -5.96 -7.95 19.58
C ASP A 136 -6.26 -9.34 18.97
N ASN A 137 -6.06 -10.39 19.77
CA ASN A 137 -6.46 -11.75 19.40
C ASN A 137 -7.97 -11.87 19.15
N LEU A 138 -8.79 -11.26 20.01
CA LEU A 138 -10.24 -11.25 19.83
C LEU A 138 -10.62 -10.56 18.51
N CYS A 139 -10.04 -9.41 18.21
CA CYS A 139 -10.24 -8.69 16.95
C CYS A 139 -9.83 -9.53 15.75
N PHE A 140 -8.76 -10.32 15.86
CA PHE A 140 -8.30 -11.19 14.79
C PHE A 140 -9.23 -12.38 14.52
N TYR A 141 -9.72 -13.03 15.58
CA TYR A 141 -10.52 -14.26 15.44
C TYR A 141 -12.01 -14.03 15.23
N LEU A 142 -12.56 -12.89 15.65
CA LEU A 142 -13.97 -12.59 15.41
C LEU A 142 -14.18 -12.06 13.99
N PRO A 143 -15.02 -12.74 13.14
CA PRO A 143 -15.14 -12.42 11.73
C PRO A 143 -15.50 -10.95 11.44
N VAL A 144 -16.40 -10.35 12.23
CA VAL A 144 -16.81 -8.96 12.05
C VAL A 144 -15.69 -8.00 12.41
N LEU A 145 -15.03 -8.21 13.55
CA LEU A 145 -13.91 -7.37 14.00
C LEU A 145 -12.69 -7.54 13.10
N ASN A 146 -12.44 -8.78 12.65
CA ASN A 146 -11.40 -9.06 11.68
C ASN A 146 -11.65 -8.29 10.38
N LEU A 147 -12.87 -8.30 9.84
CA LEU A 147 -13.22 -7.55 8.65
C LEU A 147 -12.95 -6.04 8.81
N LEU A 148 -13.32 -5.46 9.96
CA LEU A 148 -13.05 -4.05 10.28
C LEU A 148 -11.55 -3.74 10.43
N SER A 149 -10.74 -4.75 10.67
CA SER A 149 -9.27 -4.58 10.74
C SER A 149 -8.59 -4.60 9.37
N HIS A 150 -9.30 -5.00 8.29
CA HIS A 150 -8.73 -5.09 6.96
C HIS A 150 -8.81 -3.77 6.17
N PRO A 151 -7.72 -3.33 5.51
CA PRO A 151 -7.74 -2.17 4.62
C PRO A 151 -8.81 -2.25 3.53
N ALA A 152 -9.05 -3.45 2.99
CA ALA A 152 -10.05 -3.67 1.96
C ALA A 152 -11.46 -3.24 2.37
N PHE A 153 -11.85 -3.41 3.62
CA PHE A 153 -13.16 -2.97 4.12
C PHE A 153 -13.36 -1.46 3.87
N TYR A 154 -12.37 -0.66 4.21
CA TYR A 154 -12.45 0.81 4.08
C TYR A 154 -12.39 1.27 2.63
N VAL A 155 -11.58 0.60 1.80
CA VAL A 155 -11.53 0.90 0.36
C VAL A 155 -12.85 0.55 -0.31
N LEU A 156 -13.42 -0.62 -0.02
CA LEU A 156 -14.73 -1.03 -0.55
C LEU A 156 -15.86 -0.11 -0.05
N LEU A 157 -15.80 0.31 1.22
CA LEU A 157 -16.75 1.28 1.78
C LEU A 157 -16.62 2.64 1.08
N LEU A 158 -15.40 3.13 0.80
CA LEU A 158 -15.17 4.35 0.04
C LEU A 158 -15.77 4.25 -1.37
N ILE A 159 -15.53 3.14 -2.06
CA ILE A 159 -16.11 2.86 -3.39
C ILE A 159 -17.64 2.91 -3.31
N TRP A 160 -18.21 2.15 -2.38
CA TRP A 160 -19.66 2.05 -2.21
C TRP A 160 -20.30 3.41 -1.90
N LEU A 161 -19.74 4.16 -0.94
CA LEU A 161 -20.22 5.51 -0.61
C LEU A 161 -20.11 6.47 -1.79
N SER A 162 -19.03 6.36 -2.58
CA SER A 162 -18.85 7.21 -3.78
C SER A 162 -19.92 6.92 -4.84
N VAL A 163 -20.16 5.64 -5.12
CA VAL A 163 -21.22 5.24 -6.08
C VAL A 163 -22.59 5.71 -5.59
N PHE A 164 -22.87 5.53 -4.30
CA PHE A 164 -24.15 5.95 -3.74
C PHE A 164 -24.30 7.49 -3.67
N ALA A 165 -23.22 8.21 -3.37
CA ALA A 165 -23.19 9.66 -3.42
C ALA A 165 -23.44 10.18 -4.83
N PHE A 166 -22.84 9.54 -5.85
CA PHE A 166 -23.08 9.88 -7.25
C PHE A 166 -24.57 9.64 -7.64
N TYR A 167 -25.11 8.48 -7.27
CA TYR A 167 -26.51 8.15 -7.52
C TYR A 167 -27.47 9.15 -6.85
N ARG A 168 -27.16 9.59 -5.61
CA ARG A 168 -27.95 10.57 -4.84
C ARG A 168 -27.61 12.02 -5.19
N LYS A 169 -26.76 12.26 -6.21
CA LYS A 169 -26.33 13.60 -6.63
C LYS A 169 -25.66 14.42 -5.52
N ARG A 170 -25.03 13.76 -4.56
CA ARG A 170 -24.28 14.39 -3.46
C ARG A 170 -22.88 14.80 -3.91
N PHE A 171 -22.79 15.68 -4.87
CA PHE A 171 -21.52 16.07 -5.49
C PHE A 171 -20.53 16.71 -4.50
N LEU A 172 -21.03 17.39 -3.46
CA LEU A 172 -20.18 17.96 -2.41
C LEU A 172 -19.43 16.86 -1.65
N TRP A 173 -20.08 15.73 -1.37
CA TRP A 173 -19.43 14.58 -0.74
C TRP A 173 -18.31 14.01 -1.64
N LEU A 174 -18.59 13.88 -2.94
CA LEU A 174 -17.60 13.43 -3.92
C LEU A 174 -16.39 14.37 -3.97
N LEU A 175 -16.62 15.67 -3.95
CA LEU A 175 -15.55 16.68 -3.94
C LEU A 175 -14.67 16.54 -2.68
N VAL A 176 -15.30 16.44 -1.51
CA VAL A 176 -14.57 16.28 -0.23
C VAL A 176 -13.81 14.94 -0.17
N SER A 177 -14.27 13.91 -0.88
CA SER A 177 -13.59 12.60 -0.93
C SER A 177 -12.35 12.57 -1.85
N VAL A 178 -12.14 13.58 -2.71
CA VAL A 178 -11.03 13.63 -3.67
C VAL A 178 -9.65 13.40 -3.05
N PRO A 179 -9.26 14.03 -1.93
CA PRO A 179 -7.94 13.76 -1.31
C PRO A 179 -7.74 12.30 -0.91
N ILE A 180 -8.81 11.63 -0.47
CA ILE A 180 -8.75 10.22 -0.06
C ILE A 180 -8.58 9.33 -1.29
N TRP A 181 -9.29 9.63 -2.38
CA TRP A 181 -9.12 8.95 -3.66
C TRP A 181 -7.73 9.15 -4.25
N LEU A 182 -7.18 10.36 -4.17
CA LEU A 182 -5.79 10.62 -4.58
C LEU A 182 -4.81 9.79 -3.75
N SER A 183 -5.02 9.67 -2.43
CA SER A 183 -4.21 8.80 -1.57
C SER A 183 -4.30 7.34 -2.01
N ALA A 184 -5.50 6.83 -2.32
CA ALA A 184 -5.70 5.47 -2.81
C ALA A 184 -4.96 5.22 -4.14
N VAL A 185 -5.05 6.15 -5.09
CA VAL A 185 -4.35 6.08 -6.38
C VAL A 185 -2.83 6.09 -6.17
N ILE A 186 -2.31 6.96 -5.31
CA ILE A 186 -0.88 7.03 -5.00
C ILE A 186 -0.39 5.70 -4.42
N VAL A 187 -1.15 5.07 -3.53
CA VAL A 187 -0.78 3.76 -2.95
C VAL A 187 -0.70 2.68 -4.04
N VAL A 188 -1.66 2.65 -4.97
CA VAL A 188 -1.67 1.67 -6.07
C VAL A 188 -0.50 1.88 -7.05
N LEU A 189 -0.10 3.14 -7.29
CA LEU A 189 0.98 3.47 -8.21
C LEU A 189 2.36 3.42 -7.56
N ALA A 190 2.44 3.60 -6.24
CA ALA A 190 3.70 3.61 -5.51
C ALA A 190 4.28 2.20 -5.37
N PRO A 191 5.61 2.08 -5.28
CA PRO A 191 6.25 0.83 -4.92
C PRO A 191 6.04 0.56 -3.42
N VAL A 192 5.19 -0.39 -3.09
CA VAL A 192 4.78 -0.74 -1.72
C VAL A 192 5.27 -2.14 -1.31
N ILE A 193 5.17 -2.45 -0.03
CA ILE A 193 5.23 -3.82 0.50
C ILE A 193 3.79 -4.29 0.66
N GLN A 194 3.46 -5.40 0.02
CA GLN A 194 2.13 -5.98 0.08
C GLN A 194 1.69 -6.22 1.54
N GLY A 195 0.47 -5.85 1.85
CA GLY A 195 -0.12 -6.14 3.14
C GLY A 195 0.30 -5.21 4.28
N HIS A 196 1.13 -4.21 4.05
CA HIS A 196 1.39 -3.20 5.07
C HIS A 196 0.22 -2.21 5.18
N PRO A 197 -0.57 -2.25 6.27
CA PRO A 197 -1.77 -1.43 6.45
C PRO A 197 -1.46 0.07 6.47
N ARG A 198 -0.23 0.47 6.84
CA ARG A 198 0.20 1.88 6.90
C ARG A 198 -0.07 2.68 5.62
N TYR A 199 -0.02 2.02 4.47
CA TYR A 199 -0.31 2.67 3.19
C TYR A 199 -1.78 3.03 3.03
N ALA A 200 -2.67 2.31 3.70
CA ALA A 200 -4.11 2.56 3.69
C ALA A 200 -4.58 3.48 4.86
N PHE A 201 -3.70 3.87 5.78
CA PHE A 201 -4.06 4.70 6.94
C PHE A 201 -4.81 6.00 6.57
N PRO A 202 -4.42 6.75 5.51
CA PRO A 202 -5.20 7.91 5.12
C PRO A 202 -6.67 7.59 4.82
N ILE A 203 -6.94 6.44 4.20
CA ILE A 203 -8.30 5.98 3.89
C ILE A 203 -8.99 5.52 5.19
N ILE A 204 -8.33 4.67 5.97
CA ILE A 204 -8.88 4.06 7.18
C ILE A 204 -9.31 5.13 8.17
N TYR A 205 -8.42 6.08 8.50
CA TYR A 205 -8.70 7.10 9.52
C TYR A 205 -9.64 8.21 9.04
N SER A 206 -9.75 8.43 7.74
CA SER A 206 -10.73 9.38 7.19
C SER A 206 -12.15 8.81 7.12
N MET A 207 -12.30 7.49 7.09
CA MET A 207 -13.60 6.85 6.84
C MET A 207 -14.70 7.18 7.86
N PRO A 208 -14.43 7.20 9.18
CA PRO A 208 -15.46 7.58 10.17
C PRO A 208 -16.02 8.99 9.92
N VAL A 209 -15.16 9.94 9.60
CA VAL A 209 -15.56 11.33 9.29
C VAL A 209 -16.35 11.37 8.00
N MET A 210 -15.92 10.67 6.96
CA MET A 210 -16.60 10.61 5.67
C MET A 210 -17.98 9.96 5.78
N LEU A 211 -18.11 8.93 6.60
CA LEU A 211 -19.40 8.28 6.87
C LEU A 211 -20.35 9.23 7.63
N ALA A 212 -19.84 9.89 8.68
CA ALA A 212 -20.60 10.86 9.44
C ALA A 212 -21.12 12.01 8.55
N TYR A 213 -20.24 12.53 7.69
CA TYR A 213 -20.62 13.57 6.73
C TYR A 213 -21.64 13.08 5.70
N PHE A 214 -21.51 11.87 5.22
CA PHE A 214 -22.48 11.25 4.32
C PHE A 214 -23.87 11.15 4.95
N LEU A 215 -23.94 10.72 6.21
CA LEU A 215 -25.19 10.63 6.98
C LEU A 215 -25.80 11.99 7.28
N TYR A 216 -24.94 12.99 7.58
CA TYR A 216 -25.37 14.37 7.78
C TYR A 216 -26.07 14.94 6.55
N LEU A 217 -25.46 14.80 5.36
CA LEU A 217 -26.08 15.25 4.10
C LEU A 217 -27.43 14.56 3.86
N GLY A 218 -27.56 13.26 4.20
CA GLY A 218 -28.81 12.54 4.08
C GLY A 218 -29.93 13.02 5.02
N LYS A 219 -29.56 13.55 6.19
CA LYS A 219 -30.54 14.18 7.09
C LYS A 219 -30.96 15.55 6.57
N ALA A 220 -30.02 16.35 6.12
CA ALA A 220 -30.30 17.68 5.57
C ALA A 220 -31.25 17.65 4.36
N GLU A 221 -31.11 16.63 3.50
CA GLU A 221 -32.02 16.42 2.36
C GLU A 221 -33.47 16.15 2.80
N LYS A 222 -33.66 15.38 3.89
CA LYS A 222 -35.00 15.04 4.43
C LYS A 222 -35.68 16.24 5.12
N THR A 223 -34.91 17.20 5.58
CA THR A 223 -35.45 18.36 6.30
C THR A 223 -35.84 19.50 5.33
N ASN A 224 -35.27 19.51 4.14
CA ASN A 224 -35.46 20.56 3.13
C ASN A 224 -36.38 20.14 1.96
N GLY A 225 -36.86 18.91 1.95
CA GLY A 225 -37.82 18.38 0.96
C GLY A 225 -39.11 17.91 1.62
#